data_ac6248ae2e6569841e9b6ba4f028ce7f
#
_entry.id   ac6248ae2e6569841e9b6ba4f028ce7f
#
_cell.length_a   1.000
_cell.length_b   1.000
_cell.length_c   1.000
_cell.angle_alpha   90.00
_cell.angle_beta   90.00
_cell.angle_gamma   90.00
#
_symmetry.space_group_name_H-M   'P 1'
#
loop_
_entity.id
_entity.type
_entity.pdbx_description
1 polymer ?
#
loop_
_entity_poly.entity_id
_entity_poly.type
_entity_poly.pdbx_seq_one_letter_code
_entity_poly.pdbx_strand_id
1 'polypeptide(L)'
;GIGFFVKYAIDQNWINETARTLMGYAVGAGMLVLAERLHKRYHTFSSLLAGGAFGIYYLITAIAFHYYALFSHTIAFVILCITTIFMSAVSVLYDRKELAVTALVGGFIAPFIISTDSSSIISLQIYITILNIGMFCLAMYKKWAILPMVSFAFTYTILWGTTALGSFSDSEAVTTYPTLFAFATLFYVIFLLPVVFILRTQYGGKTRLGLLGIITANSFMYLIYGDFLLQHFKTSSDTTAYL
;
A
#
# COMPACT_ATOMS: atom_id res chain seq x y z
N GLY A 1 -9.08 22.62 -28.52
CA GLY A 1 -9.79 21.65 -29.34
C GLY A 1 -10.42 20.54 -28.51
N ILE A 2 -9.80 19.37 -28.42
CA ILE A 2 -10.38 18.14 -27.82
C ILE A 2 -10.79 18.34 -26.36
N GLY A 3 -9.92 18.95 -25.54
CA GLY A 3 -10.22 19.19 -24.12
C GLY A 3 -11.45 20.08 -23.88
N PHE A 4 -11.67 21.05 -24.74
CA PHE A 4 -12.85 21.96 -24.67
C PHE A 4 -14.13 21.19 -25.07
N PHE A 5 -14.05 20.35 -26.08
CA PHE A 5 -15.18 19.49 -26.49
C PHE A 5 -15.56 18.49 -25.42
N VAL A 6 -14.57 17.84 -24.79
CA VAL A 6 -14.80 16.92 -23.68
C VAL A 6 -15.43 17.64 -22.49
N LYS A 7 -14.93 18.84 -22.12
CA LYS A 7 -15.54 19.66 -21.07
C LYS A 7 -16.98 20.03 -21.41
N TYR A 8 -17.25 20.49 -22.64
CA TYR A 8 -18.59 20.81 -23.09
C TYR A 8 -19.55 19.61 -23.05
N ALA A 9 -19.10 18.44 -23.50
CA ALA A 9 -19.89 17.20 -23.44
C ALA A 9 -20.19 16.75 -21.99
N ILE A 10 -19.27 17.04 -21.05
CA ILE A 10 -19.47 16.82 -19.62
C ILE A 10 -20.51 17.80 -19.04
N ASP A 11 -20.37 19.09 -19.35
CA ASP A 11 -21.25 20.15 -18.85
C ASP A 11 -22.71 20.01 -19.37
N GLN A 12 -22.88 19.41 -20.57
CA GLN A 12 -24.18 19.11 -21.16
C GLN A 12 -24.77 17.74 -20.73
N ASN A 13 -24.14 17.03 -19.78
CA ASN A 13 -24.55 15.69 -19.32
C ASN A 13 -24.67 14.63 -20.44
N TRP A 14 -23.99 14.81 -21.58
CA TRP A 14 -23.96 13.82 -22.66
C TRP A 14 -23.21 12.54 -22.24
N ILE A 15 -22.29 12.67 -21.30
CA ILE A 15 -21.48 11.58 -20.76
C ILE A 15 -21.81 11.43 -19.28
N ASN A 16 -22.55 10.38 -18.93
CA ASN A 16 -22.86 10.07 -17.54
C ASN A 16 -21.61 9.62 -16.77
N GLU A 17 -21.70 9.55 -15.46
CA GLU A 17 -20.59 9.21 -14.55
C GLU A 17 -20.00 7.83 -14.85
N THR A 18 -20.85 6.85 -15.17
CA THR A 18 -20.43 5.51 -15.56
C THR A 18 -19.61 5.53 -16.85
N ALA A 19 -20.05 6.29 -17.86
CA ALA A 19 -19.30 6.40 -19.12
C ALA A 19 -17.95 7.09 -18.94
N ARG A 20 -17.85 8.10 -18.06
CA ARG A 20 -16.57 8.75 -17.70
C ARG A 20 -15.61 7.74 -17.03
N THR A 21 -16.12 6.96 -16.10
CA THR A 21 -15.35 5.91 -15.42
C THR A 21 -14.85 4.86 -16.40
N LEU A 22 -15.73 4.37 -17.29
CA LEU A 22 -15.35 3.39 -18.32
C LEU A 22 -14.30 3.94 -19.29
N MET A 23 -14.42 5.20 -19.71
CA MET A 23 -13.42 5.87 -20.55
C MET A 23 -12.07 5.95 -19.84
N GLY A 24 -12.04 6.26 -18.54
CA GLY A 24 -10.80 6.27 -17.75
C GLY A 24 -10.13 4.89 -17.72
N TYR A 25 -10.89 3.83 -17.48
CA TYR A 25 -10.38 2.47 -17.55
C TYR A 25 -9.91 2.08 -18.96
N ALA A 26 -10.62 2.51 -20.01
CA ALA A 26 -10.24 2.26 -21.40
C ALA A 26 -8.92 2.96 -21.77
N VAL A 27 -8.70 4.19 -21.29
CA VAL A 27 -7.42 4.92 -21.46
C VAL A 27 -6.30 4.17 -20.77
N GLY A 28 -6.48 3.74 -19.52
CA GLY A 28 -5.50 2.91 -18.80
C GLY A 28 -5.18 1.62 -19.54
N ALA A 29 -6.19 0.91 -20.05
CA ALA A 29 -6.00 -0.32 -20.85
C ALA A 29 -5.25 -0.04 -22.14
N GLY A 30 -5.58 1.03 -22.85
CA GLY A 30 -4.86 1.46 -24.06
C GLY A 30 -3.39 1.75 -23.78
N MET A 31 -3.08 2.41 -22.67
CA MET A 31 -1.70 2.65 -22.25
C MET A 31 -0.95 1.35 -21.90
N LEU A 32 -1.61 0.36 -21.28
CA LEU A 32 -1.00 -0.95 -21.03
C LEU A 32 -0.69 -1.70 -22.32
N VAL A 33 -1.62 -1.68 -23.27
CA VAL A 33 -1.40 -2.30 -24.61
C VAL A 33 -0.23 -1.63 -25.34
N LEU A 34 -0.13 -0.31 -25.28
CA LEU A 34 0.99 0.44 -25.84
C LEU A 34 2.30 0.11 -25.11
N ALA A 35 2.28 0.03 -23.79
CA ALA A 35 3.43 -0.38 -22.99
C ALA A 35 3.94 -1.76 -23.41
N GLU A 36 3.05 -2.73 -23.58
CA GLU A 36 3.41 -4.08 -24.02
C GLU A 36 4.03 -4.09 -25.42
N ARG A 37 3.43 -3.35 -26.37
CA ARG A 37 3.97 -3.25 -27.73
C ARG A 37 5.35 -2.60 -27.79
N LEU A 38 5.59 -1.59 -26.94
CA LEU A 38 6.87 -0.90 -26.89
C LEU A 38 7.92 -1.63 -26.04
N HIS A 39 7.52 -2.60 -25.22
CA HIS A 39 8.41 -3.27 -24.27
C HIS A 39 9.67 -3.85 -24.93
N LYS A 40 9.55 -4.47 -26.10
CA LYS A 40 10.67 -5.08 -26.83
C LYS A 40 11.69 -4.06 -27.33
N ARG A 41 11.30 -2.82 -27.60
CA ARG A 41 12.16 -1.80 -28.21
C ARG A 41 12.60 -0.71 -27.23
N TYR A 42 11.72 -0.34 -26.28
CA TYR A 42 11.90 0.79 -25.35
C TYR A 42 11.55 0.40 -23.92
N HIS A 43 12.37 -0.46 -23.29
CA HIS A 43 12.10 -1.05 -21.98
C HIS A 43 11.78 -0.04 -20.88
N THR A 44 12.57 1.04 -20.76
CA THR A 44 12.36 2.05 -19.71
C THR A 44 11.09 2.86 -19.94
N PHE A 45 10.82 3.26 -21.18
CA PHE A 45 9.62 4.00 -21.55
C PHE A 45 8.36 3.16 -21.37
N SER A 46 8.41 1.89 -21.77
CA SER A 46 7.33 0.92 -21.53
C SER A 46 7.00 0.76 -20.05
N SER A 47 8.01 0.65 -19.19
CA SER A 47 7.80 0.56 -17.74
C SER A 47 7.16 1.81 -17.16
N LEU A 48 7.59 3.00 -17.62
CA LEU A 48 6.98 4.27 -17.21
C LEU A 48 5.51 4.36 -17.65
N LEU A 49 5.24 3.96 -18.90
CA LEU A 49 3.88 3.95 -19.45
C LEU A 49 2.96 2.97 -18.71
N ALA A 50 3.47 1.77 -18.37
CA ALA A 50 2.74 0.81 -17.55
C ALA A 50 2.45 1.37 -16.14
N GLY A 51 3.45 1.97 -15.49
CA GLY A 51 3.25 2.63 -14.20
C GLY A 51 2.20 3.73 -14.25
N GLY A 52 2.21 4.56 -15.30
CA GLY A 52 1.19 5.58 -15.54
C GLY A 52 -0.22 5.01 -15.75
N ALA A 53 -0.34 3.91 -16.49
CA ALA A 53 -1.62 3.21 -16.68
C ALA A 53 -2.21 2.72 -15.36
N PHE A 54 -1.39 2.14 -14.48
CA PHE A 54 -1.83 1.74 -13.14
C PHE A 54 -2.18 2.94 -12.26
N GLY A 55 -1.44 4.05 -12.35
CA GLY A 55 -1.81 5.30 -11.70
C GLY A 55 -3.20 5.77 -12.11
N ILE A 56 -3.55 5.69 -13.41
CA ILE A 56 -4.89 5.99 -13.90
C ILE A 56 -5.94 5.05 -13.28
N TYR A 57 -5.67 3.75 -13.15
CA TYR A 57 -6.60 2.82 -12.51
C TYR A 57 -6.85 3.14 -11.04
N TYR A 58 -5.82 3.49 -10.27
CA TYR A 58 -6.00 3.95 -8.90
C TYR A 58 -6.85 5.21 -8.84
N LEU A 59 -6.55 6.20 -9.68
CA LEU A 59 -7.19 7.51 -9.69
C LEU A 59 -8.66 7.42 -10.11
N ILE A 60 -8.96 6.68 -11.19
CA ILE A 60 -10.34 6.54 -11.67
C ILE A 60 -11.20 5.74 -10.70
N THR A 61 -10.63 4.73 -10.01
CA THR A 61 -11.33 3.99 -8.96
C THR A 61 -11.65 4.90 -7.77
N ALA A 62 -10.70 5.75 -7.35
CA ALA A 62 -10.89 6.75 -6.30
C ALA A 62 -12.01 7.75 -6.65
N ILE A 63 -11.99 8.28 -7.88
CA ILE A 63 -13.01 9.21 -8.38
C ILE A 63 -14.39 8.53 -8.44
N ALA A 64 -14.46 7.31 -8.98
CA ALA A 64 -15.69 6.55 -9.08
C ALA A 64 -16.32 6.23 -7.71
N PHE A 65 -15.47 6.03 -6.69
CA PHE A 65 -15.92 5.79 -5.31
C PHE A 65 -16.35 7.09 -4.61
N HIS A 66 -15.48 8.12 -4.56
CA HIS A 66 -15.73 9.32 -3.75
C HIS A 66 -16.67 10.33 -4.38
N TYR A 67 -16.57 10.54 -5.71
CA TYR A 67 -17.33 11.59 -6.37
C TYR A 67 -18.60 11.08 -7.04
N TYR A 68 -18.54 9.85 -7.60
CA TYR A 68 -19.67 9.32 -8.36
C TYR A 68 -20.49 8.29 -7.57
N ALA A 69 -20.00 7.84 -6.41
CA ALA A 69 -20.63 6.82 -5.59
C ALA A 69 -21.06 5.55 -6.39
N LEU A 70 -20.33 5.24 -7.48
CA LEU A 70 -20.65 4.13 -8.38
C LEU A 70 -20.31 2.77 -7.75
N PHE A 71 -19.34 2.73 -6.82
CA PHE A 71 -18.88 1.53 -6.18
C PHE A 71 -19.18 1.56 -4.69
N SER A 72 -19.59 0.43 -4.12
CA SER A 72 -19.57 0.26 -2.68
C SER A 72 -18.12 0.21 -2.18
N HIS A 73 -17.91 0.49 -0.88
CA HIS A 73 -16.61 0.41 -0.22
C HIS A 73 -15.87 -0.90 -0.53
N THR A 74 -16.57 -2.05 -0.40
CA THR A 74 -16.00 -3.38 -0.66
C THR A 74 -15.59 -3.57 -2.12
N ILE A 75 -16.40 -3.13 -3.07
CA ILE A 75 -16.11 -3.26 -4.50
C ILE A 75 -14.90 -2.41 -4.88
N ALA A 76 -14.84 -1.15 -4.45
CA ALA A 76 -13.71 -0.28 -4.70
C ALA A 76 -12.41 -0.87 -4.13
N PHE A 77 -12.45 -1.41 -2.90
CA PHE A 77 -11.32 -2.07 -2.26
C PHE A 77 -10.82 -3.28 -3.05
N VAL A 78 -11.72 -4.15 -3.49
CA VAL A 78 -11.38 -5.33 -4.31
C VAL A 78 -10.73 -4.92 -5.63
N ILE A 79 -11.24 -3.88 -6.30
CA ILE A 79 -10.66 -3.35 -7.55
C ILE A 79 -9.22 -2.87 -7.31
N LEU A 80 -8.98 -2.12 -6.23
CA LEU A 80 -7.62 -1.65 -5.91
C LEU A 80 -6.67 -2.80 -5.55
N CYS A 81 -7.14 -3.81 -4.81
CA CYS A 81 -6.36 -5.01 -4.53
C CYS A 81 -5.99 -5.78 -5.81
N ILE A 82 -6.95 -5.99 -6.72
CA ILE A 82 -6.71 -6.62 -8.01
C ILE A 82 -5.70 -5.82 -8.83
N THR A 83 -5.85 -4.49 -8.86
CA THR A 83 -4.92 -3.59 -9.56
C THR A 83 -3.50 -3.73 -9.00
N THR A 84 -3.34 -3.78 -7.67
CA THR A 84 -2.04 -3.98 -7.00
C THR A 84 -1.40 -5.33 -7.37
N ILE A 85 -2.19 -6.41 -7.33
CA ILE A 85 -1.74 -7.76 -7.68
C ILE A 85 -1.31 -7.81 -9.15
N PHE A 86 -2.14 -7.25 -10.03
CA PHE A 86 -1.85 -7.24 -11.47
C PHE A 86 -0.60 -6.43 -11.79
N MET A 87 -0.43 -5.25 -11.18
CA MET A 87 0.78 -4.45 -11.34
C MET A 87 2.03 -5.18 -10.81
N SER A 88 1.91 -5.88 -9.68
CA SER A 88 2.98 -6.70 -9.13
C SER A 88 3.37 -7.83 -10.09
N ALA A 89 2.39 -8.49 -10.72
CA ALA A 89 2.64 -9.51 -11.74
C ALA A 89 3.35 -8.93 -12.97
N VAL A 90 2.89 -7.78 -13.48
CA VAL A 90 3.54 -7.08 -14.60
C VAL A 90 4.98 -6.68 -14.26
N SER A 91 5.25 -6.27 -13.01
CA SER A 91 6.61 -5.96 -12.56
C SER A 91 7.55 -7.16 -12.64
N VAL A 92 7.04 -8.36 -12.32
CA VAL A 92 7.79 -9.63 -12.45
C VAL A 92 8.06 -9.97 -13.90
N LEU A 93 7.05 -9.83 -14.76
CA LEU A 93 7.16 -10.12 -16.21
C LEU A 93 8.13 -9.19 -16.92
N TYR A 94 8.09 -7.90 -16.56
CA TYR A 94 8.98 -6.88 -17.15
C TYR A 94 10.37 -6.85 -16.50
N ASP A 95 10.56 -7.60 -15.40
CA ASP A 95 11.77 -7.59 -14.58
C ASP A 95 12.17 -6.17 -14.13
N ARG A 96 11.19 -5.38 -13.70
CA ARG A 96 11.35 -3.97 -13.34
C ARG A 96 10.93 -3.70 -11.90
N LYS A 97 11.92 -3.45 -11.04
CA LYS A 97 11.73 -3.12 -9.62
C LYS A 97 10.95 -1.83 -9.42
N GLU A 98 11.04 -0.88 -10.34
CA GLU A 98 10.32 0.40 -10.30
C GLU A 98 8.80 0.18 -10.32
N LEU A 99 8.31 -0.75 -11.15
CA LEU A 99 6.89 -1.12 -11.19
C LEU A 99 6.45 -1.81 -9.90
N ALA A 100 7.31 -2.67 -9.33
CA ALA A 100 7.02 -3.31 -8.05
C ALA A 100 6.91 -2.29 -6.90
N VAL A 101 7.80 -1.29 -6.87
CA VAL A 101 7.74 -0.19 -5.90
C VAL A 101 6.45 0.62 -6.08
N THR A 102 6.06 0.94 -7.31
CA THR A 102 4.81 1.67 -7.59
C THR A 102 3.59 0.86 -7.17
N ALA A 103 3.57 -0.46 -7.42
CA ALA A 103 2.52 -1.37 -6.96
C ALA A 103 2.41 -1.38 -5.43
N LEU A 104 3.55 -1.42 -4.75
CA LEU A 104 3.64 -1.39 -3.29
C LEU A 104 3.09 -0.08 -2.72
N VAL A 105 3.54 1.06 -3.24
CA VAL A 105 3.06 2.39 -2.84
C VAL A 105 1.54 2.50 -3.05
N GLY A 106 1.04 2.11 -4.23
CA GLY A 106 -0.39 2.07 -4.51
C GLY A 106 -1.16 1.17 -3.55
N GLY A 107 -0.63 -0.02 -3.26
CA GLY A 107 -1.21 -0.95 -2.30
C GLY A 107 -1.31 -0.36 -0.88
N PHE A 108 -0.26 0.30 -0.38
CA PHE A 108 -0.31 0.96 0.93
C PHE A 108 -1.26 2.16 0.99
N ILE A 109 -1.42 2.88 -0.12
CA ILE A 109 -2.33 4.04 -0.20
C ILE A 109 -3.78 3.59 -0.39
N ALA A 110 -4.04 2.42 -0.97
CA ALA A 110 -5.37 1.92 -1.31
C ALA A 110 -6.40 2.00 -0.16
N PRO A 111 -6.13 1.52 1.08
CA PRO A 111 -7.08 1.61 2.17
C PRO A 111 -7.42 3.06 2.56
N PHE A 112 -6.47 3.99 2.42
CA PHE A 112 -6.72 5.42 2.73
C PHE A 112 -7.58 6.11 1.68
N ILE A 113 -7.46 5.67 0.41
CA ILE A 113 -8.34 6.15 -0.67
C ILE A 113 -9.81 5.80 -0.40
N ILE A 114 -10.07 4.67 0.27
CA ILE A 114 -11.43 4.16 0.45
C ILE A 114 -11.88 4.25 1.92
N SER A 115 -11.06 4.81 2.82
CA SER A 115 -11.40 4.91 4.23
C SER A 115 -12.70 5.71 4.43
N THR A 116 -13.57 5.15 5.27
CA THR A 116 -14.77 5.80 5.78
C THR A 116 -14.66 5.83 7.31
N ASP A 117 -15.42 6.69 7.98
CA ASP A 117 -15.37 6.90 9.43
C ASP A 117 -15.55 5.62 10.27
N SER A 118 -16.08 4.55 9.66
CA SER A 118 -16.30 3.24 10.29
C SER A 118 -15.22 2.20 10.01
N SER A 119 -14.08 2.59 9.45
CA SER A 119 -13.01 1.65 9.08
C SER A 119 -12.36 1.04 10.32
N SER A 120 -12.41 -0.29 10.46
CA SER A 120 -11.78 -1.00 11.58
C SER A 120 -10.25 -0.99 11.45
N ILE A 121 -9.56 -0.57 12.51
CA ILE A 121 -8.08 -0.60 12.62
C ILE A 121 -7.56 -2.02 12.40
N ILE A 122 -8.26 -3.02 12.93
CA ILE A 122 -7.88 -4.43 12.78
C ILE A 122 -7.86 -4.84 11.30
N SER A 123 -8.90 -4.44 10.54
CA SER A 123 -8.96 -4.72 9.10
C SER A 123 -7.81 -4.09 8.34
N LEU A 124 -7.43 -2.86 8.69
CA LEU A 124 -6.27 -2.18 8.11
C LEU A 124 -4.97 -2.94 8.41
N GLN A 125 -4.76 -3.36 9.66
CA GLN A 125 -3.53 -4.07 10.05
C GLN A 125 -3.43 -5.46 9.40
N ILE A 126 -4.54 -6.18 9.27
CA ILE A 126 -4.60 -7.46 8.54
C ILE A 126 -4.23 -7.24 7.07
N TYR A 127 -4.79 -6.21 6.42
CA TYR A 127 -4.46 -5.89 5.04
C TYR A 127 -2.97 -5.58 4.84
N ILE A 128 -2.39 -4.74 5.72
CA ILE A 128 -0.97 -4.41 5.69
C ILE A 128 -0.11 -5.67 5.89
N THR A 129 -0.54 -6.59 6.75
CA THR A 129 0.15 -7.88 6.97
C THR A 129 0.20 -8.70 5.68
N ILE A 130 -0.94 -8.85 5.00
CA ILE A 130 -1.04 -9.59 3.73
C ILE A 130 -0.16 -8.92 2.66
N LEU A 131 -0.21 -7.59 2.56
CA LEU A 131 0.58 -6.83 1.61
C LEU A 131 2.09 -7.01 1.86
N ASN A 132 2.53 -6.93 3.11
CA ASN A 132 3.92 -7.15 3.51
C ASN A 132 4.41 -8.56 3.17
N ILE A 133 3.60 -9.58 3.45
CA ILE A 133 3.93 -10.98 3.10
C ILE A 133 4.06 -11.13 1.59
N GLY A 134 3.10 -10.62 0.81
CA GLY A 134 3.12 -10.70 -0.66
C GLY A 134 4.34 -10.00 -1.25
N MET A 135 4.66 -8.79 -0.77
CA MET A 135 5.81 -8.04 -1.23
C MET A 135 7.14 -8.64 -0.76
N PHE A 136 7.15 -9.25 0.42
CA PHE A 136 8.29 -10.01 0.89
C PHE A 136 8.56 -11.21 -0.03
N CYS A 137 7.55 -12.02 -0.35
CA CYS A 137 7.67 -13.12 -1.30
C CYS A 137 8.21 -12.66 -2.66
N LEU A 138 7.70 -11.52 -3.17
CA LEU A 138 8.17 -10.92 -4.42
C LEU A 138 9.64 -10.47 -4.34
N ALA A 139 10.01 -9.80 -3.24
CA ALA A 139 11.38 -9.35 -2.97
C ALA A 139 12.37 -10.53 -2.95
N MET A 140 11.94 -11.65 -2.40
CA MET A 140 12.70 -12.88 -2.30
C MET A 140 12.88 -13.54 -3.66
N TYR A 141 11.81 -13.65 -4.43
CA TYR A 141 11.81 -14.26 -5.76
C TYR A 141 12.71 -13.51 -6.73
N LYS A 142 12.62 -12.18 -6.76
CA LYS A 142 13.39 -11.30 -7.67
C LYS A 142 14.69 -10.74 -7.08
N LYS A 143 14.96 -10.99 -5.78
CA LYS A 143 16.12 -10.43 -5.04
C LYS A 143 16.17 -8.90 -5.05
N TRP A 144 15.00 -8.25 -5.00
CA TRP A 144 14.88 -6.78 -4.98
C TRP A 144 14.84 -6.24 -3.55
N ALA A 145 15.99 -5.89 -3.01
CA ALA A 145 16.12 -5.39 -1.63
C ALA A 145 15.41 -4.05 -1.35
N ILE A 146 15.03 -3.31 -2.40
CA ILE A 146 14.30 -2.04 -2.24
C ILE A 146 12.88 -2.25 -1.71
N LEU A 147 12.22 -3.38 -2.01
CA LEU A 147 10.85 -3.64 -1.60
C LEU A 147 10.69 -3.74 -0.07
N PRO A 148 11.52 -4.53 0.65
CA PRO A 148 11.48 -4.54 2.10
C PRO A 148 11.74 -3.18 2.73
N MET A 149 12.61 -2.33 2.13
CA MET A 149 12.89 -0.98 2.62
C MET A 149 11.65 -0.09 2.55
N VAL A 150 10.97 -0.09 1.39
CA VAL A 150 9.75 0.70 1.18
C VAL A 150 8.62 0.17 2.05
N SER A 151 8.42 -1.15 2.11
CA SER A 151 7.43 -1.78 2.99
C SER A 151 7.62 -1.41 4.45
N PHE A 152 8.86 -1.45 4.95
CA PHE A 152 9.22 -1.06 6.31
C PHE A 152 8.82 0.39 6.60
N ALA A 153 9.21 1.32 5.72
CA ALA A 153 8.89 2.74 5.89
C ALA A 153 7.38 2.98 5.96
N PHE A 154 6.60 2.43 5.01
CA PHE A 154 5.14 2.60 5.00
C PHE A 154 4.47 1.93 6.21
N THR A 155 4.87 0.70 6.56
CA THR A 155 4.26 -0.04 7.68
C THR A 155 4.41 0.71 8.99
N TYR A 156 5.61 1.18 9.32
CA TYR A 156 5.83 1.94 10.55
C TYR A 156 5.19 3.33 10.52
N THR A 157 5.16 3.99 9.35
CA THR A 157 4.42 5.26 9.20
C THR A 157 2.93 5.07 9.47
N ILE A 158 2.34 3.99 8.98
CA ILE A 158 0.93 3.69 9.21
C ILE A 158 0.68 3.30 10.66
N LEU A 159 1.54 2.47 11.28
CA LEU A 159 1.43 2.14 12.70
C LEU A 159 1.43 3.39 13.58
N TRP A 160 2.39 4.29 13.36
CA TRP A 160 2.45 5.57 14.08
C TRP A 160 1.24 6.47 13.76
N GLY A 161 0.84 6.52 12.50
CA GLY A 161 -0.33 7.30 12.07
C GLY A 161 -1.61 6.83 12.74
N THR A 162 -1.85 5.53 12.84
CA THR A 162 -3.05 4.97 13.50
C THR A 162 -3.11 5.25 14.99
N THR A 163 -1.98 5.33 15.67
CA THR A 163 -1.94 5.68 17.10
C THR A 163 -1.96 7.18 17.35
N ALA A 164 -1.29 7.97 16.52
CA ALA A 164 -1.20 9.43 16.71
C ALA A 164 -2.47 10.16 16.30
N LEU A 165 -3.20 9.65 15.29
CA LEU A 165 -4.44 10.25 14.77
C LEU A 165 -5.70 9.58 15.35
N GLY A 166 -5.58 8.38 15.94
CA GLY A 166 -6.68 7.68 16.56
C GLY A 166 -7.07 8.36 17.88
N SER A 167 -8.29 8.87 17.95
CA SER A 167 -8.90 9.33 19.20
C SER A 167 -9.67 8.15 19.79
N PHE A 168 -9.03 7.38 20.69
CA PHE A 168 -9.67 6.25 21.36
C PHE A 168 -10.28 6.71 22.68
N SER A 169 -11.52 6.31 22.94
CA SER A 169 -12.07 6.40 24.28
C SER A 169 -11.31 5.46 25.24
N ASP A 170 -11.29 5.74 26.54
CA ASP A 170 -10.53 4.92 27.51
C ASP A 170 -10.91 3.43 27.45
N SER A 171 -12.19 3.11 27.22
CA SER A 171 -12.67 1.74 27.05
C SER A 171 -12.19 1.06 25.76
N GLU A 172 -12.08 1.80 24.67
CA GLU A 172 -11.55 1.29 23.39
C GLU A 172 -10.02 1.16 23.43
N ALA A 173 -9.34 2.04 24.12
CA ALA A 173 -7.89 2.03 24.28
C ALA A 173 -7.39 0.73 24.92
N VAL A 174 -8.10 0.22 25.93
CA VAL A 174 -7.76 -1.02 26.64
C VAL A 174 -7.69 -2.24 25.68
N THR A 175 -8.52 -2.28 24.65
CA THR A 175 -8.52 -3.36 23.65
C THR A 175 -7.66 -3.06 22.44
N THR A 176 -7.53 -1.79 22.07
CA THR A 176 -6.83 -1.35 20.86
C THR A 176 -5.31 -1.39 21.01
N TYR A 177 -4.76 -0.90 22.11
CA TYR A 177 -3.31 -0.88 22.32
C TYR A 177 -2.66 -2.27 22.36
N PRO A 178 -3.21 -3.29 23.07
CA PRO A 178 -2.69 -4.65 23.00
C PRO A 178 -2.76 -5.25 21.59
N THR A 179 -3.82 -4.94 20.85
CA THR A 179 -3.99 -5.39 19.47
C THR A 179 -2.92 -4.77 18.55
N LEU A 180 -2.67 -3.49 18.64
CA LEU A 180 -1.62 -2.80 17.90
C LEU A 180 -0.23 -3.32 18.28
N PHE A 181 -0.01 -3.63 19.56
CA PHE A 181 1.24 -4.25 20.01
C PHE A 181 1.45 -5.65 19.41
N ALA A 182 0.39 -6.45 19.31
CA ALA A 182 0.45 -7.76 18.66
C ALA A 182 0.81 -7.64 17.16
N PHE A 183 0.21 -6.69 16.44
CA PHE A 183 0.56 -6.42 15.04
C PHE A 183 1.97 -5.87 14.89
N ALA A 184 2.41 -4.98 15.78
CA ALA A 184 3.80 -4.49 15.79
C ALA A 184 4.81 -5.63 15.96
N THR A 185 4.51 -6.58 16.86
CA THR A 185 5.33 -7.79 17.05
C THR A 185 5.33 -8.66 15.79
N LEU A 186 4.18 -8.83 15.15
CA LEU A 186 4.07 -9.58 13.89
C LEU A 186 4.92 -8.92 12.78
N PHE A 187 4.84 -7.60 12.62
CA PHE A 187 5.65 -6.87 11.65
C PHE A 187 7.13 -6.93 11.98
N TYR A 188 7.49 -6.84 13.27
CA TYR A 188 8.87 -7.04 13.70
C TYR A 188 9.42 -8.38 13.22
N VAL A 189 8.66 -9.47 13.40
CA VAL A 189 9.05 -10.81 12.93
C VAL A 189 9.15 -10.86 11.40
N ILE A 190 8.18 -10.30 10.66
CA ILE A 190 8.18 -10.27 9.20
C ILE A 190 9.45 -9.56 8.69
N PHE A 191 9.82 -8.41 9.27
CA PHE A 191 11.01 -7.68 8.86
C PHE A 191 12.34 -8.26 9.36
N LEU A 192 12.30 -9.27 10.25
CA LEU A 192 13.48 -10.10 10.58
C LEU A 192 13.74 -11.20 9.52
N LEU A 193 12.73 -11.64 8.78
CA LEU A 193 12.90 -12.70 7.77
C LEU A 193 13.99 -12.42 6.72
N PRO A 194 14.22 -11.16 6.26
CA PRO A 194 15.34 -10.84 5.38
C PRO A 194 16.71 -11.26 5.93
N VAL A 195 16.89 -11.32 7.26
CA VAL A 195 18.14 -11.80 7.88
C VAL A 195 18.48 -13.22 7.46
N VAL A 196 17.47 -14.11 7.53
CA VAL A 196 17.64 -15.53 7.17
C VAL A 196 18.08 -15.66 5.72
N PHE A 197 17.62 -14.76 4.87
CA PHE A 197 17.99 -14.72 3.46
C PHE A 197 19.38 -14.14 3.20
N ILE A 198 19.76 -13.09 3.93
CA ILE A 198 21.13 -12.54 3.87
C ILE A 198 22.15 -13.62 4.20
N LEU A 199 21.84 -14.47 5.18
CA LEU A 199 22.72 -15.57 5.62
C LEU A 199 22.81 -16.69 4.58
N ARG A 200 21.74 -16.92 3.79
CA ARG A 200 21.67 -18.00 2.80
C ARG A 200 22.08 -17.59 1.38
N THR A 201 22.03 -16.30 1.05
CA THR A 201 22.25 -15.80 -0.30
C THR A 201 23.44 -14.85 -0.33
N GLN A 202 24.33 -14.99 -1.31
CA GLN A 202 25.44 -14.05 -1.52
C GLN A 202 24.92 -12.76 -2.17
N TYR A 203 24.49 -11.80 -1.36
CA TYR A 203 24.21 -10.44 -1.81
C TYR A 203 25.49 -9.61 -1.90
N GLY A 204 25.57 -8.68 -2.86
CA GLY A 204 26.65 -7.68 -2.92
C GLY A 204 26.68 -6.81 -1.66
N GLY A 205 27.89 -6.33 -1.28
CA GLY A 205 28.13 -5.65 -0.01
C GLY A 205 27.17 -4.49 0.28
N LYS A 206 26.84 -3.64 -0.69
CA LYS A 206 25.90 -2.51 -0.52
C LYS A 206 24.48 -2.97 -0.18
N THR A 207 23.97 -4.01 -0.86
CA THR A 207 22.65 -4.57 -0.60
C THR A 207 22.59 -5.21 0.78
N ARG A 208 23.63 -5.93 1.16
CA ARG A 208 23.77 -6.55 2.50
C ARG A 208 23.75 -5.49 3.60
N LEU A 209 24.49 -4.40 3.42
CA LEU A 209 24.53 -3.28 4.38
C LEU A 209 23.14 -2.63 4.54
N GLY A 210 22.43 -2.40 3.44
CA GLY A 210 21.07 -1.86 3.47
C GLY A 210 20.07 -2.76 4.20
N LEU A 211 20.12 -4.06 3.98
CA LEU A 211 19.26 -5.02 4.68
C LEU A 211 19.61 -5.13 6.18
N LEU A 212 20.90 -5.06 6.55
CA LEU A 212 21.30 -4.98 7.95
C LEU A 212 20.81 -3.68 8.60
N GLY A 213 20.84 -2.56 7.87
CA GLY A 213 20.26 -1.29 8.33
C GLY A 213 18.77 -1.38 8.63
N ILE A 214 17.98 -2.12 7.82
CA ILE A 214 16.56 -2.35 8.11
C ILE A 214 16.37 -3.11 9.42
N ILE A 215 17.19 -4.14 9.66
CA ILE A 215 17.07 -4.96 10.87
C ILE A 215 17.34 -4.12 12.13
N THR A 216 18.40 -3.31 12.11
CA THR A 216 18.71 -2.42 13.24
C THR A 216 17.63 -1.37 13.43
N ALA A 217 17.15 -0.75 12.35
CA ALA A 217 16.05 0.22 12.38
C ALA A 217 14.73 -0.44 12.86
N ASN A 218 14.44 -1.66 12.43
CA ASN A 218 13.26 -2.43 12.85
C ASN A 218 13.28 -2.68 14.36
N SER A 219 14.41 -3.12 14.91
CA SER A 219 14.54 -3.35 16.35
C SER A 219 14.36 -2.06 17.15
N PHE A 220 14.95 -0.95 16.67
CA PHE A 220 14.85 0.36 17.32
C PHE A 220 13.41 0.89 17.27
N MET A 221 12.76 0.84 16.10
CA MET A 221 11.36 1.27 15.93
C MET A 221 10.40 0.43 16.76
N TYR A 222 10.61 -0.90 16.83
CA TYR A 222 9.78 -1.76 17.65
C TYR A 222 9.89 -1.45 19.14
N LEU A 223 11.09 -1.16 19.65
CA LEU A 223 11.29 -0.79 21.06
C LEU A 223 10.61 0.54 21.39
N ILE A 224 10.82 1.57 20.56
CA ILE A 224 10.19 2.90 20.80
C ILE A 224 8.68 2.80 20.72
N TYR A 225 8.15 2.15 19.70
CA TYR A 225 6.71 2.01 19.50
C TYR A 225 6.07 1.16 20.60
N GLY A 226 6.74 0.08 21.01
CA GLY A 226 6.30 -0.79 22.10
C GLY A 226 6.24 -0.06 23.45
N ASP A 227 7.27 0.71 23.79
CA ASP A 227 7.28 1.51 25.01
C ASP A 227 6.16 2.57 25.00
N PHE A 228 5.97 3.25 23.88
CA PHE A 228 4.87 4.20 23.70
C PHE A 228 3.51 3.56 23.94
N LEU A 229 3.23 2.39 23.35
CA LEU A 229 1.97 1.68 23.53
C LEU A 229 1.76 1.21 24.98
N LEU A 230 2.80 0.70 25.64
CA LEU A 230 2.72 0.24 27.02
C LEU A 230 2.42 1.38 28.00
N GLN A 231 3.03 2.55 27.81
CA GLN A 231 2.75 3.74 28.62
C GLN A 231 1.29 4.19 28.48
N HIS A 232 0.77 4.26 27.26
CA HIS A 232 -0.61 4.66 27.00
C HIS A 232 -1.63 3.62 27.50
N PHE A 233 -1.32 2.32 27.34
CA PHE A 233 -2.14 1.25 27.89
C PHE A 233 -2.24 1.33 29.41
N LYS A 234 -1.13 1.55 30.10
CA LYS A 234 -1.13 1.70 31.57
C LYS A 234 -1.95 2.89 32.02
N THR A 235 -1.82 4.03 31.39
CA THR A 235 -2.60 5.24 31.71
C THR A 235 -4.10 4.99 31.53
N SER A 236 -4.53 4.38 30.42
CA SER A 236 -5.95 4.08 30.16
C SER A 236 -6.50 3.02 31.11
N SER A 237 -5.72 2.00 31.47
CA SER A 237 -6.16 0.95 32.41
C SER A 237 -6.33 1.49 33.84
N ASP A 238 -5.47 2.40 34.27
CA ASP A 238 -5.61 3.05 35.58
C ASP A 238 -6.85 3.94 35.61
N THR A 239 -7.14 4.70 34.54
CA THR A 239 -8.35 5.54 34.46
C THR A 239 -9.64 4.70 34.53
N THR A 240 -9.69 3.57 33.84
CA THR A 240 -10.87 2.67 33.86
C THR A 240 -11.06 1.92 35.19
N ALA A 241 -10.00 1.76 35.98
CA ALA A 241 -10.09 1.12 37.31
C ALA A 241 -10.69 2.06 38.39
N TYR A 242 -10.74 3.36 38.13
CA TYR A 242 -11.30 4.37 39.05
C TYR A 242 -12.76 4.78 38.71
N LEU A 243 -13.33 4.30 37.62
CA LEU A 243 -14.73 4.51 37.20
C LEU A 243 -15.60 3.30 37.54
#